data_7957c84fb5dfdfe3896561cb2ae46e5e
#
_entry.id   7957c84fb5dfdfe3896561cb2ae46e5e
#
_cell.length_a   1.000
_cell.length_b   1.000
_cell.length_c   1.000
_cell.angle_alpha   90.00
_cell.angle_beta   90.00
_cell.angle_gamma   90.00
#
_symmetry.space_group_name_H-M   'P 1'
#
loop_
_entity.id
_entity.type
_entity.pdbx_description
1 polymer ?
#
loop_
_entity_poly.entity_id
_entity_poly.type
_entity_poly.pdbx_seq_one_letter_code
_entity_poly.pdbx_strand_id
1 'polypeptide(L)'
;MESKQRLLEPQLVQTRRADQFSRKVFCDGMRDGVPIALGYFAVSFSLGIAARKAGFTPFQGFLVSLLNNASAGEYAAFALIMANATYFEVAVITLIANARYLLMSCALAQRFAPDTPFWHRLLIGYDVTDELFGITIARPGSLNPYYTYGAILLAAPAWASGTALGIIAGNLLPLRVVSALSVALYGMFLAIIIPPARKDRIVAVLVVISFALSFLCSYLPGISALSEGTRTILLTVAISGAAAALFPVRQEENKDDA
;
A
#
# COMPACT_ATOMS: atom_id res chain seq x y z
N MET A 1 42.67 -7.42 -15.66
CA MET A 1 41.68 -6.32 -15.77
C MET A 1 40.49 -6.72 -16.66
N GLU A 2 40.69 -7.41 -17.76
CA GLU A 2 39.61 -7.84 -18.67
C GLU A 2 38.61 -8.84 -18.07
N SER A 3 39.04 -9.72 -17.15
CA SER A 3 38.14 -10.71 -16.52
C SER A 3 37.06 -10.07 -15.63
N LYS A 4 37.37 -8.97 -14.94
CA LYS A 4 36.39 -8.21 -14.15
C LYS A 4 35.37 -7.45 -15.03
N GLN A 5 35.78 -7.00 -16.21
CA GLN A 5 34.85 -6.33 -17.14
C GLN A 5 33.86 -7.31 -17.74
N ARG A 6 34.25 -8.53 -18.08
CA ARG A 6 33.34 -9.57 -18.61
C ARG A 6 32.28 -10.05 -17.61
N LEU A 7 32.57 -9.99 -16.31
CA LEU A 7 31.59 -10.35 -15.26
C LEU A 7 30.62 -9.20 -14.94
N LEU A 8 30.98 -7.95 -15.21
CA LEU A 8 30.14 -6.78 -14.98
C LEU A 8 29.12 -6.55 -16.11
N GLU A 9 29.44 -6.97 -17.34
CA GLU A 9 28.53 -6.78 -18.49
C GLU A 9 27.15 -7.47 -18.34
N PRO A 10 27.07 -8.76 -17.90
CA PRO A 10 25.77 -9.40 -17.70
C PRO A 10 24.92 -8.73 -16.60
N GLN A 11 25.58 -8.26 -15.53
CA GLN A 11 24.89 -7.57 -14.44
C GLN A 11 24.40 -6.19 -14.87
N LEU A 12 25.22 -5.44 -15.61
CA LEU A 12 24.82 -4.15 -16.19
C LEU A 12 23.70 -4.28 -17.22
N VAL A 13 23.65 -5.36 -17.97
CA VAL A 13 22.56 -5.66 -18.92
C VAL A 13 21.28 -6.04 -18.19
N GLN A 14 21.36 -6.78 -17.07
CA GLN A 14 20.20 -7.10 -16.26
C GLN A 14 19.63 -5.86 -15.53
N THR A 15 20.49 -5.01 -14.98
CA THR A 15 20.05 -3.76 -14.32
C THR A 15 19.41 -2.81 -15.33
N ARG A 16 19.98 -2.61 -16.51
CA ARG A 16 19.37 -1.80 -17.58
C ARG A 16 18.01 -2.34 -18.04
N ARG A 17 17.75 -3.64 -17.97
CA ARG A 17 16.46 -4.23 -18.33
C ARG A 17 15.37 -3.97 -17.29
N ALA A 18 15.73 -3.81 -16.02
CA ALA A 18 14.76 -3.57 -14.95
C ALA A 18 14.07 -2.19 -15.12
N ASP A 19 14.78 -1.21 -15.65
CA ASP A 19 14.28 0.16 -15.84
C ASP A 19 13.64 0.40 -17.23
N GLN A 20 13.75 -0.57 -18.15
CA GLN A 20 13.17 -0.39 -19.47
C GLN A 20 11.66 -0.61 -19.45
N PHE A 21 10.91 0.32 -20.09
CA PHE A 21 9.50 0.14 -20.36
C PHE A 21 9.28 -1.17 -21.12
N SER A 22 8.53 -2.07 -20.50
CA SER A 22 8.05 -3.30 -21.12
C SER A 22 6.52 -3.28 -21.07
N ARG A 23 5.89 -3.28 -22.25
CA ARG A 23 4.43 -3.34 -22.35
C ARG A 23 3.85 -4.52 -21.58
N LYS A 24 4.53 -5.66 -21.60
CA LYS A 24 4.11 -6.85 -20.85
C LYS A 24 4.10 -6.59 -19.35
N VAL A 25 5.20 -6.07 -18.81
CA VAL A 25 5.33 -5.77 -17.37
C VAL A 25 4.28 -4.76 -16.92
N PHE A 26 4.05 -3.72 -17.73
CA PHE A 26 3.01 -2.72 -17.45
C PHE A 26 1.60 -3.33 -17.46
N CYS A 27 1.27 -4.18 -18.46
CA CYS A 27 -0.01 -4.87 -18.53
C CYS A 27 -0.19 -5.90 -17.39
N ASP A 28 0.89 -6.58 -16.97
CA ASP A 28 0.85 -7.45 -15.79
C ASP A 28 0.47 -6.63 -14.55
N GLY A 29 1.07 -5.45 -14.36
CA GLY A 29 0.72 -4.52 -13.28
C GLY A 29 -0.73 -4.07 -13.35
N MET A 30 -1.23 -3.71 -14.53
CA MET A 30 -2.65 -3.38 -14.71
C MET A 30 -3.55 -4.55 -14.32
N ARG A 31 -3.25 -5.75 -14.79
CA ARG A 31 -4.03 -6.97 -14.50
C ARG A 31 -4.10 -7.24 -13.00
N ASP A 32 -2.96 -7.18 -12.31
CA ASP A 32 -2.88 -7.43 -10.88
C ASP A 32 -3.49 -6.26 -10.07
N GLY A 33 -3.55 -5.07 -10.66
CA GLY A 33 -4.22 -3.88 -10.12
C GLY A 33 -5.75 -3.89 -10.21
N VAL A 34 -6.37 -4.72 -11.09
CA VAL A 34 -7.84 -4.76 -11.25
C VAL A 34 -8.57 -5.08 -9.95
N PRO A 35 -8.22 -6.14 -9.19
CA PRO A 35 -8.88 -6.43 -7.91
C PRO A 35 -8.72 -5.29 -6.90
N ILE A 36 -7.55 -4.63 -6.90
CA ILE A 36 -7.26 -3.48 -6.03
C ILE A 36 -8.17 -2.32 -6.41
N ALA A 37 -8.26 -1.99 -7.70
CA ALA A 37 -9.11 -0.91 -8.20
C ALA A 37 -10.59 -1.11 -7.83
N LEU A 38 -11.10 -2.34 -7.94
CA LEU A 38 -12.47 -2.66 -7.54
C LEU A 38 -12.70 -2.49 -6.03
N GLY A 39 -11.76 -2.97 -5.21
CA GLY A 39 -11.78 -2.79 -3.76
C GLY A 39 -11.70 -1.32 -3.37
N TYR A 40 -10.78 -0.58 -4.00
CA TYR A 40 -10.60 0.86 -3.79
C TYR A 40 -11.85 1.65 -4.10
N PHE A 41 -12.48 1.38 -5.25
CA PHE A 41 -13.73 2.03 -5.62
C PHE A 41 -14.82 1.81 -4.56
N ALA A 42 -14.98 0.58 -4.06
CA ALA A 42 -15.99 0.25 -3.07
C ALA A 42 -15.74 0.96 -1.73
N VAL A 43 -14.48 0.99 -1.27
CA VAL A 43 -14.09 1.63 -0.01
C VAL A 43 -14.18 3.14 -0.09
N SER A 44 -13.61 3.72 -1.14
CA SER A 44 -13.61 5.17 -1.35
C SER A 44 -15.02 5.72 -1.58
N PHE A 45 -15.94 4.92 -2.12
CA PHE A 45 -17.34 5.29 -2.18
C PHE A 45 -17.91 5.53 -0.76
N SER A 46 -17.63 4.64 0.19
CA SER A 46 -18.02 4.82 1.59
C SER A 46 -17.37 6.05 2.22
N LEU A 47 -16.10 6.28 1.88
CA LEU A 47 -15.34 7.46 2.31
C LEU A 47 -15.94 8.76 1.75
N GLY A 48 -16.44 8.74 0.51
CA GLY A 48 -17.14 9.86 -0.11
C GLY A 48 -18.38 10.31 0.66
N ILE A 49 -19.07 9.39 1.34
CA ILE A 49 -20.18 9.74 2.23
C ILE A 49 -19.69 10.58 3.43
N ALA A 50 -18.53 10.22 3.99
CA ALA A 50 -17.91 11.00 5.06
C ALA A 50 -17.44 12.38 4.55
N ALA A 51 -16.81 12.41 3.38
CA ALA A 51 -16.38 13.64 2.72
C ALA A 51 -17.55 14.61 2.49
N ARG A 52 -18.71 14.09 2.05
CA ARG A 52 -19.92 14.90 1.91
C ARG A 52 -20.38 15.53 3.23
N LYS A 53 -20.37 14.75 4.32
CA LYS A 53 -20.70 15.27 5.65
C LYS A 53 -19.73 16.37 6.11
N ALA A 54 -18.48 16.29 5.69
CA ALA A 54 -17.45 17.31 5.91
C ALA A 54 -17.58 18.53 4.97
N GLY A 55 -18.61 18.55 4.09
CA GLY A 55 -18.89 19.68 3.21
C GLY A 55 -18.15 19.68 1.87
N PHE A 56 -17.49 18.59 1.51
CA PHE A 56 -16.77 18.50 0.24
C PHE A 56 -17.71 18.41 -0.96
N THR A 57 -17.35 19.10 -2.02
CA THR A 57 -17.95 18.91 -3.35
C THR A 57 -17.37 17.65 -4.01
N PRO A 58 -18.05 17.04 -5.01
CA PRO A 58 -17.55 15.87 -5.71
C PRO A 58 -16.15 16.08 -6.32
N PHE A 59 -15.90 17.27 -6.88
CA PHE A 59 -14.61 17.61 -7.46
C PHE A 59 -13.51 17.73 -6.40
N GLN A 60 -13.80 18.37 -5.27
CA GLN A 60 -12.86 18.46 -4.14
C GLN A 60 -12.55 17.05 -3.58
N GLY A 61 -13.57 16.21 -3.40
CA GLY A 61 -13.37 14.83 -2.96
C GLY A 61 -12.51 14.02 -3.95
N PHE A 62 -12.77 14.16 -5.25
CA PHE A 62 -11.94 13.54 -6.28
C PHE A 62 -10.46 13.95 -6.17
N LEU A 63 -10.20 15.26 -6.07
CA LEU A 63 -8.83 15.78 -5.98
C LEU A 63 -8.12 15.34 -4.70
N VAL A 64 -8.80 15.41 -3.55
CA VAL A 64 -8.20 15.00 -2.27
C VAL A 64 -7.83 13.52 -2.32
N SER A 65 -8.74 12.67 -2.80
CA SER A 65 -8.49 11.23 -2.90
C SER A 65 -7.41 10.90 -3.93
N LEU A 66 -7.35 11.61 -5.06
CA LEU A 66 -6.31 11.41 -6.06
C LEU A 66 -4.91 11.80 -5.54
N LEU A 67 -4.85 12.86 -4.70
CA LEU A 67 -3.58 13.37 -4.18
C LEU A 67 -3.13 12.70 -2.89
N ASN A 68 -4.04 12.14 -2.10
CA ASN A 68 -3.69 11.50 -0.83
C ASN A 68 -3.64 9.96 -0.93
N ASN A 69 -4.56 9.35 -1.68
CA ASN A 69 -4.68 7.90 -1.92
C ASN A 69 -4.46 7.03 -0.66
N ALA A 70 -5.02 7.46 0.48
CA ALA A 70 -4.78 6.86 1.80
C ALA A 70 -6.06 6.82 2.64
N SER A 71 -6.70 5.66 2.75
CA SER A 71 -8.00 5.50 3.41
C SER A 71 -8.04 6.05 4.85
N ALA A 72 -7.08 5.63 5.69
CA ALA A 72 -7.02 6.06 7.09
C ALA A 72 -6.72 7.57 7.23
N GLY A 73 -5.78 8.09 6.42
CA GLY A 73 -5.42 9.49 6.41
C GLY A 73 -6.57 10.38 5.95
N GLU A 74 -7.26 10.00 4.88
CA GLU A 74 -8.42 10.76 4.37
C GLU A 74 -9.59 10.74 5.35
N TYR A 75 -9.93 9.57 5.91
CA TYR A 75 -11.01 9.47 6.88
C TYR A 75 -10.73 10.35 8.12
N ALA A 76 -9.50 10.29 8.64
CA ALA A 76 -9.08 11.13 9.76
C ALA A 76 -9.16 12.62 9.40
N ALA A 77 -8.69 12.99 8.21
CA ALA A 77 -8.76 14.38 7.74
C ALA A 77 -10.21 14.87 7.63
N PHE A 78 -11.12 14.09 7.04
CA PHE A 78 -12.53 14.47 6.94
C PHE A 78 -13.20 14.60 8.32
N ALA A 79 -12.90 13.69 9.26
CA ALA A 79 -13.42 13.77 10.62
C ALA A 79 -12.93 15.02 11.36
N LEU A 80 -11.65 15.37 11.21
CA LEU A 80 -11.07 16.58 11.82
C LEU A 80 -11.62 17.87 11.21
N ILE A 81 -11.81 17.89 9.88
CA ILE A 81 -12.43 19.04 9.19
C ILE A 81 -13.86 19.25 9.69
N MET A 82 -14.63 18.15 9.88
CA MET A 82 -15.97 18.24 10.50
C MET A 82 -15.93 18.79 11.93
N ALA A 83 -14.87 18.50 12.68
CA ALA A 83 -14.65 19.01 14.03
C ALA A 83 -14.07 20.45 14.06
N ASN A 84 -13.91 21.10 12.90
CA ASN A 84 -13.27 22.41 12.76
C ASN A 84 -11.84 22.46 13.32
N ALA A 85 -11.10 21.37 13.21
CA ALA A 85 -9.70 21.30 13.60
C ALA A 85 -8.82 22.21 12.73
N THR A 86 -7.69 22.62 13.26
CA THR A 86 -6.73 23.46 12.52
C THR A 86 -6.05 22.65 11.41
N TYR A 87 -5.57 23.33 10.36
CA TYR A 87 -4.81 22.67 9.28
C TYR A 87 -3.57 21.93 9.81
N PHE A 88 -2.95 22.45 10.87
CA PHE A 88 -1.80 21.80 11.50
C PHE A 88 -2.20 20.46 12.14
N GLU A 89 -3.30 20.40 12.86
CA GLU A 89 -3.82 19.16 13.45
C GLU A 89 -4.16 18.13 12.37
N VAL A 90 -4.83 18.56 11.30
CA VAL A 90 -5.13 17.68 10.15
C VAL A 90 -3.84 17.12 9.56
N ALA A 91 -2.82 17.97 9.33
CA ALA A 91 -1.55 17.55 8.76
C ALA A 91 -0.82 16.53 9.66
N VAL A 92 -0.75 16.81 10.97
CA VAL A 92 -0.07 15.93 11.95
C VAL A 92 -0.77 14.57 12.04
N ILE A 93 -2.09 14.55 12.17
CA ILE A 93 -2.84 13.29 12.27
C ILE A 93 -2.75 12.48 10.97
N THR A 94 -2.83 13.14 9.81
CA THR A 94 -2.67 12.48 8.52
C THR A 94 -1.27 11.87 8.37
N LEU A 95 -0.22 12.60 8.78
CA LEU A 95 1.15 12.10 8.79
C LEU A 95 1.31 10.86 9.69
N ILE A 96 0.75 10.90 10.90
CA ILE A 96 0.79 9.78 11.85
C ILE A 96 0.03 8.57 11.29
N ALA A 97 -1.17 8.78 10.77
CA ALA A 97 -1.98 7.71 10.20
C ALA A 97 -1.28 6.99 9.02
N ASN A 98 -0.51 7.76 8.25
CA ASN A 98 0.20 7.27 7.06
C ASN A 98 1.67 6.91 7.33
N ALA A 99 2.17 7.00 8.57
CA ALA A 99 3.60 6.78 8.91
C ALA A 99 4.12 5.39 8.48
N ARG A 100 3.24 4.37 8.42
CA ARG A 100 3.60 3.02 7.92
C ARG A 100 4.09 3.03 6.47
N TYR A 101 3.65 3.98 5.64
CA TYR A 101 4.09 4.08 4.25
C TYR A 101 5.57 4.42 4.12
N LEU A 102 6.17 5.07 5.13
CA LEU A 102 7.62 5.28 5.18
C LEU A 102 8.37 3.94 5.23
N LEU A 103 7.91 3.00 6.06
CA LEU A 103 8.51 1.66 6.15
C LEU A 103 8.36 0.89 4.84
N MET A 104 7.19 0.95 4.21
CA MET A 104 6.94 0.32 2.92
C MET A 104 7.81 0.91 1.81
N SER A 105 7.93 2.24 1.76
CA SER A 105 8.78 2.93 0.80
C SER A 105 10.25 2.56 0.97
N CYS A 106 10.75 2.45 2.21
CA CYS A 106 12.09 1.97 2.50
C CYS A 106 12.31 0.52 2.02
N ALA A 107 11.34 -0.36 2.25
CA ALA A 107 11.42 -1.75 1.81
C ALA A 107 11.42 -1.87 0.28
N LEU A 108 10.58 -1.11 -0.42
CA LEU A 108 10.57 -1.07 -1.89
C LEU A 108 11.87 -0.49 -2.44
N ALA A 109 12.41 0.55 -1.80
CA ALA A 109 13.66 1.20 -2.23
C ALA A 109 14.85 0.24 -2.28
N GLN A 110 14.88 -0.77 -1.39
CA GLN A 110 15.92 -1.80 -1.37
C GLN A 110 15.78 -2.84 -2.49
N ARG A 111 14.61 -2.93 -3.10
CA ARG A 111 14.30 -3.91 -4.16
C ARG A 111 14.48 -3.34 -5.58
N PHE A 112 14.63 -2.01 -5.71
CA PHE A 112 14.95 -1.40 -7.00
C PHE A 112 16.42 -1.64 -7.35
N ALA A 113 16.71 -1.76 -8.64
CA ALA A 113 18.06 -1.79 -9.13
C ALA A 113 18.83 -0.51 -8.72
N PRO A 114 20.14 -0.59 -8.44
CA PRO A 114 20.92 0.59 -7.98
C PRO A 114 20.87 1.78 -8.93
N ASP A 115 20.80 1.52 -10.23
CA ASP A 115 20.73 2.48 -11.32
C ASP A 115 19.32 3.01 -11.62
N THR A 116 18.30 2.54 -10.90
CA THR A 116 16.93 3.04 -11.04
C THR A 116 16.86 4.53 -10.73
N PRO A 117 16.42 5.38 -11.69
CA PRO A 117 16.35 6.82 -11.50
C PRO A 117 15.52 7.21 -10.28
N PHE A 118 15.99 8.25 -9.58
CA PHE A 118 15.35 8.73 -8.35
C PHE A 118 13.86 9.05 -8.53
N TRP A 119 13.47 9.57 -9.68
CA TRP A 119 12.07 9.91 -9.96
C TRP A 119 11.12 8.72 -9.92
N HIS A 120 11.57 7.53 -10.37
CA HIS A 120 10.77 6.32 -10.25
C HIS A 120 10.55 5.93 -8.79
N ARG A 121 11.60 6.04 -7.96
CA ARG A 121 11.51 5.76 -6.52
C ARG A 121 10.56 6.74 -5.83
N LEU A 122 10.63 8.02 -6.19
CA LEU A 122 9.78 9.06 -5.63
C LEU A 122 8.31 8.86 -6.02
N LEU A 123 8.02 8.65 -7.31
CA LEU A 123 6.64 8.48 -7.80
C LEU A 123 5.96 7.23 -7.24
N ILE A 124 6.70 6.12 -7.15
CA ILE A 124 6.17 4.89 -6.56
C ILE A 124 5.98 5.05 -5.05
N GLY A 125 6.94 5.70 -4.36
CA GLY A 125 6.83 5.96 -2.92
C GLY A 125 5.68 6.93 -2.58
N TYR A 126 5.36 7.87 -3.48
CA TYR A 126 4.23 8.79 -3.31
C TYR A 126 2.88 8.06 -3.29
N ASP A 127 2.67 7.09 -4.18
CA ASP A 127 1.39 6.38 -4.32
C ASP A 127 1.43 4.97 -3.70
N VAL A 128 2.39 4.71 -2.80
CA VAL A 128 2.47 3.42 -2.11
C VAL A 128 1.31 3.27 -1.13
N THR A 129 0.60 2.16 -1.27
CA THR A 129 -0.45 1.73 -0.34
C THR A 129 -0.17 0.29 0.09
N ASP A 130 -0.91 -0.21 1.08
CA ASP A 130 -0.73 -1.58 1.57
C ASP A 130 -0.86 -2.62 0.45
N GLU A 131 -1.82 -2.43 -0.43
CA GLU A 131 -2.15 -3.34 -1.53
C GLU A 131 -1.15 -3.24 -2.66
N LEU A 132 -0.81 -2.03 -3.09
CA LEU A 132 0.19 -1.80 -4.13
C LEU A 132 1.57 -2.27 -3.66
N PHE A 133 1.91 -2.03 -2.39
CA PHE A 133 3.09 -2.60 -1.76
C PHE A 133 3.07 -4.12 -1.83
N GLY A 134 1.96 -4.77 -1.40
CA GLY A 134 1.85 -6.21 -1.33
C GLY A 134 2.11 -6.90 -2.66
N ILE A 135 1.48 -6.44 -3.75
CA ILE A 135 1.69 -7.03 -5.09
C ILE A 135 3.08 -6.70 -5.66
N THR A 136 3.62 -5.51 -5.35
CA THR A 136 4.91 -5.08 -5.87
C THR A 136 6.06 -5.82 -5.18
N ILE A 137 6.06 -5.89 -3.83
CA ILE A 137 7.15 -6.53 -3.07
C ILE A 137 7.22 -8.04 -3.31
N ALA A 138 6.10 -8.67 -3.66
CA ALA A 138 6.01 -10.09 -3.97
C ALA A 138 6.62 -10.48 -5.33
N ARG A 139 6.97 -9.50 -6.18
CA ARG A 139 7.60 -9.78 -7.48
C ARG A 139 9.02 -10.32 -7.28
N PRO A 140 9.42 -11.35 -8.03
CA PRO A 140 10.77 -11.89 -7.97
C PRO A 140 11.79 -10.92 -8.60
N GLY A 141 13.03 -10.98 -8.12
CA GLY A 141 14.15 -10.17 -8.65
C GLY A 141 14.07 -8.69 -8.36
N SER A 142 14.81 -7.88 -9.12
CA SER A 142 14.76 -6.42 -9.04
C SER A 142 13.42 -5.89 -9.53
N LEU A 143 12.88 -4.90 -8.82
CA LEU A 143 11.58 -4.31 -9.16
C LEU A 143 11.69 -3.46 -10.42
N ASN A 144 10.76 -3.68 -11.34
CA ASN A 144 10.58 -2.82 -12.52
C ASN A 144 9.49 -1.78 -12.21
N PRO A 145 9.81 -0.47 -12.25
CA PRO A 145 8.87 0.61 -11.92
C PRO A 145 7.56 0.56 -12.72
N TYR A 146 7.63 0.12 -13.95
CA TYR A 146 6.46 0.11 -14.85
C TYR A 146 5.39 -0.90 -14.45
N TYR A 147 5.74 -1.95 -13.69
CA TYR A 147 4.74 -2.83 -13.09
C TYR A 147 3.84 -2.05 -12.11
N THR A 148 4.46 -1.31 -11.20
CA THR A 148 3.72 -0.53 -10.20
C THR A 148 2.91 0.57 -10.85
N TYR A 149 3.45 1.25 -11.88
CA TYR A 149 2.69 2.25 -12.64
C TYR A 149 1.46 1.65 -13.34
N GLY A 150 1.54 0.43 -13.84
CA GLY A 150 0.38 -0.26 -14.40
C GLY A 150 -0.72 -0.47 -13.36
N ALA A 151 -0.37 -0.86 -12.15
CA ALA A 151 -1.32 -1.04 -11.05
C ALA A 151 -1.91 0.31 -10.58
N ILE A 152 -1.07 1.32 -10.37
CA ILE A 152 -1.45 2.70 -9.98
C ILE A 152 -2.44 3.30 -10.97
N LEU A 153 -2.22 3.11 -12.27
CA LEU A 153 -3.08 3.66 -13.32
C LEU A 153 -4.55 3.23 -13.19
N LEU A 154 -4.80 2.08 -12.60
CA LEU A 154 -6.18 1.62 -12.32
C LEU A 154 -6.62 1.95 -10.90
N ALA A 155 -5.74 1.78 -9.92
CA ALA A 155 -6.07 1.92 -8.51
C ALA A 155 -6.39 3.37 -8.13
N ALA A 156 -5.51 4.33 -8.44
CA ALA A 156 -5.68 5.72 -8.03
C ALA A 156 -6.92 6.41 -8.65
N PRO A 157 -7.21 6.27 -9.98
CA PRO A 157 -8.45 6.80 -10.53
C PRO A 157 -9.71 6.11 -9.96
N ALA A 158 -9.64 4.81 -9.66
CA ALA A 158 -10.76 4.10 -9.05
C ALA A 158 -11.06 4.64 -7.64
N TRP A 159 -10.01 4.88 -6.84
CA TRP A 159 -10.11 5.50 -5.53
C TRP A 159 -10.75 6.90 -5.61
N ALA A 160 -10.20 7.79 -6.42
CA ALA A 160 -10.70 9.14 -6.59
C ALA A 160 -12.15 9.19 -7.12
N SER A 161 -12.48 8.33 -8.10
CA SER A 161 -13.82 8.24 -8.67
C SER A 161 -14.83 7.70 -7.68
N GLY A 162 -14.44 6.71 -6.85
CA GLY A 162 -15.29 6.17 -5.81
C GLY A 162 -15.67 7.25 -4.79
N THR A 163 -14.71 8.05 -4.31
CA THR A 163 -14.99 9.17 -3.41
C THR A 163 -15.95 10.19 -4.03
N ALA A 164 -15.68 10.61 -5.27
CA ALA A 164 -16.56 11.57 -5.96
C ALA A 164 -17.99 11.04 -6.10
N LEU A 165 -18.14 9.78 -6.50
CA LEU A 165 -19.46 9.14 -6.64
C LEU A 165 -20.13 8.91 -5.27
N GLY A 166 -19.35 8.62 -4.23
CA GLY A 166 -19.85 8.53 -2.87
C GLY A 166 -20.42 9.86 -2.36
N ILE A 167 -19.79 10.99 -2.70
CA ILE A 167 -20.32 12.34 -2.40
C ILE A 167 -21.64 12.58 -3.14
N ILE A 168 -21.73 12.19 -4.43
CA ILE A 168 -22.94 12.39 -5.25
C ILE A 168 -24.09 11.50 -4.75
N ALA A 169 -23.82 10.22 -4.63
CA ALA A 169 -24.86 9.19 -4.46
C ALA A 169 -25.02 8.68 -3.02
N GLY A 170 -24.18 9.11 -2.09
CA GLY A 170 -24.13 8.56 -0.74
C GLY A 170 -25.43 8.66 0.07
N ASN A 171 -26.28 9.63 -0.23
CA ASN A 171 -27.60 9.75 0.40
C ASN A 171 -28.70 8.95 -0.32
N LEU A 172 -28.41 8.40 -1.50
CA LEU A 172 -29.38 7.66 -2.32
C LEU A 172 -29.31 6.16 -2.06
N LEU A 173 -28.19 5.66 -1.52
CA LEU A 173 -27.99 4.24 -1.29
C LEU A 173 -28.50 3.80 0.09
N PRO A 174 -29.22 2.67 0.16
CA PRO A 174 -29.55 2.03 1.43
C PRO A 174 -28.29 1.68 2.25
N LEU A 175 -28.36 1.84 3.56
CA LEU A 175 -27.23 1.55 4.47
C LEU A 175 -26.66 0.14 4.29
N ARG A 176 -27.50 -0.84 3.94
CA ARG A 176 -27.06 -2.22 3.65
C ARG A 176 -26.11 -2.31 2.48
N VAL A 177 -26.30 -1.51 1.42
CA VAL A 177 -25.42 -1.48 0.24
C VAL A 177 -24.08 -0.85 0.62
N VAL A 178 -24.11 0.24 1.37
CA VAL A 178 -22.88 0.91 1.88
C VAL A 178 -22.07 -0.04 2.75
N SER A 179 -22.73 -0.78 3.66
CA SER A 179 -22.04 -1.77 4.50
C SER A 179 -21.45 -2.92 3.68
N ALA A 180 -22.16 -3.41 2.66
CA ALA A 180 -21.66 -4.46 1.78
C ALA A 180 -20.42 -4.01 1.00
N LEU A 181 -20.39 -2.77 0.50
CA LEU A 181 -19.21 -2.19 -0.16
C LEU A 181 -18.01 -2.10 0.79
N SER A 182 -18.25 -1.72 2.05
CA SER A 182 -17.17 -1.67 3.06
C SER A 182 -16.59 -3.05 3.37
N VAL A 183 -17.40 -4.12 3.32
CA VAL A 183 -16.93 -5.51 3.52
C VAL A 183 -16.02 -5.98 2.37
N ALA A 184 -16.19 -5.44 1.16
CA ALA A 184 -15.35 -5.79 0.00
C ALA A 184 -13.86 -5.51 0.25
N LEU A 185 -13.52 -4.51 1.07
CA LEU A 185 -12.15 -4.22 1.51
C LEU A 185 -11.48 -5.44 2.17
N TYR A 186 -12.18 -6.10 3.07
CA TYR A 186 -11.63 -7.28 3.75
C TYR A 186 -11.36 -8.43 2.77
N GLY A 187 -12.23 -8.61 1.78
CA GLY A 187 -12.04 -9.58 0.70
C GLY A 187 -10.79 -9.28 -0.13
N MET A 188 -10.53 -7.99 -0.42
CA MET A 188 -9.34 -7.55 -1.13
C MET A 188 -8.06 -7.85 -0.32
N PHE A 189 -8.01 -7.53 0.98
CA PHE A 189 -6.87 -7.86 1.82
C PHE A 189 -6.60 -9.36 1.86
N LEU A 190 -7.63 -10.18 2.00
CA LEU A 190 -7.48 -11.63 1.96
C LEU A 190 -6.92 -12.12 0.63
N ALA A 191 -7.35 -11.54 -0.49
CA ALA A 191 -6.84 -11.89 -1.82
C ALA A 191 -5.33 -11.58 -1.97
N ILE A 192 -4.80 -10.58 -1.27
CA ILE A 192 -3.38 -10.22 -1.28
C ILE A 192 -2.56 -11.10 -0.31
N ILE A 193 -3.11 -11.37 0.89
CA ILE A 193 -2.39 -12.07 1.96
C ILE A 193 -2.33 -13.59 1.74
N ILE A 194 -3.40 -14.19 1.23
CA ILE A 194 -3.51 -15.66 1.12
C ILE A 194 -2.46 -16.26 0.17
N PRO A 195 -2.19 -15.73 -1.04
CA PRO A 195 -1.23 -16.35 -1.95
C PRO A 195 0.20 -16.43 -1.40
N PRO A 196 0.80 -15.38 -0.79
CA PRO A 196 2.10 -15.48 -0.13
C PRO A 196 2.09 -16.47 1.05
N ALA A 197 1.06 -16.41 1.90
CA ALA A 197 0.93 -17.28 3.06
C ALA A 197 0.82 -18.78 2.69
N ARG A 198 0.25 -19.09 1.52
CA ARG A 198 0.22 -20.48 1.01
C ARG A 198 1.57 -20.97 0.52
N LYS A 199 2.44 -20.06 0.05
CA LYS A 199 3.76 -20.40 -0.49
C LYS A 199 4.81 -20.51 0.60
N ASP A 200 4.69 -19.72 1.66
CA ASP A 200 5.67 -19.64 2.73
C ASP A 200 5.00 -19.80 4.09
N ARG A 201 5.42 -20.85 4.83
CA ARG A 201 4.90 -21.17 6.17
C ARG A 201 5.26 -20.09 7.20
N ILE A 202 6.42 -19.44 7.06
CA ILE A 202 6.84 -18.36 7.96
C ILE A 202 5.88 -17.19 7.79
N VAL A 203 5.57 -16.81 6.56
CA VAL A 203 4.59 -15.75 6.27
C VAL A 203 3.22 -16.13 6.84
N ALA A 204 2.77 -17.37 6.67
CA ALA A 204 1.48 -17.82 7.21
C ALA A 204 1.43 -17.67 8.75
N VAL A 205 2.48 -18.10 9.45
CA VAL A 205 2.58 -17.98 10.91
C VAL A 205 2.61 -16.51 11.35
N LEU A 206 3.38 -15.67 10.67
CA LEU A 206 3.44 -14.23 10.95
C LEU A 206 2.08 -13.54 10.76
N VAL A 207 1.32 -13.92 9.72
CA VAL A 207 -0.04 -13.43 9.50
C VAL A 207 -0.95 -13.80 10.67
N VAL A 208 -0.95 -15.06 11.11
CA VAL A 208 -1.77 -15.51 12.24
C VAL A 208 -1.37 -14.78 13.52
N ILE A 209 -0.06 -14.65 13.81
CA ILE A 209 0.44 -13.92 14.96
C ILE A 209 0.01 -12.44 14.91
N SER A 210 0.08 -11.81 13.74
CA SER A 210 -0.32 -10.41 13.55
C SER A 210 -1.80 -10.21 13.87
N PHE A 211 -2.67 -11.09 13.39
CA PHE A 211 -4.11 -11.04 13.72
C PHE A 211 -4.36 -11.25 15.21
N ALA A 212 -3.71 -12.26 15.82
CA ALA A 212 -3.87 -12.56 17.25
C ALA A 212 -3.39 -11.38 18.12
N LEU A 213 -2.23 -10.83 17.84
CA LEU A 213 -1.69 -9.69 18.58
C LEU A 213 -2.53 -8.43 18.39
N SER A 214 -2.98 -8.14 17.16
CA SER A 214 -3.86 -7.01 16.90
C SER A 214 -5.17 -7.12 17.68
N PHE A 215 -5.75 -8.31 17.71
CA PHE A 215 -6.96 -8.59 18.50
C PHE A 215 -6.70 -8.41 19.99
N LEU A 216 -5.64 -9.00 20.55
CA LEU A 216 -5.26 -8.86 21.96
C LEU A 216 -5.03 -7.40 22.37
N CYS A 217 -4.32 -6.63 21.53
CA CYS A 217 -4.05 -5.21 21.76
C CYS A 217 -5.32 -4.35 21.82
N SER A 218 -6.41 -4.81 21.22
CA SER A 218 -7.70 -4.11 21.25
C SER A 218 -8.40 -4.23 22.63
N TYR A 219 -8.05 -5.24 23.41
CA TYR A 219 -8.66 -5.51 24.72
C TYR A 219 -7.75 -5.18 25.90
N LEU A 220 -6.44 -5.00 25.68
CA LEU A 220 -5.49 -4.71 26.75
C LEU A 220 -5.66 -3.28 27.28
N PRO A 221 -5.96 -3.08 28.58
CA PRO A 221 -6.04 -1.76 29.16
C PRO A 221 -4.69 -1.03 29.03
N GLY A 222 -4.74 0.23 28.60
CA GLY A 222 -3.55 1.05 28.28
C GLY A 222 -3.17 1.03 26.81
N ILE A 223 -3.13 -0.12 26.14
CA ILE A 223 -2.86 -0.21 24.69
C ILE A 223 -4.11 0.14 23.88
N SER A 224 -5.28 -0.22 24.37
CA SER A 224 -6.57 0.14 23.78
C SER A 224 -6.83 1.66 23.75
N ALA A 225 -6.17 2.42 24.62
CA ALA A 225 -6.24 3.89 24.64
C ALA A 225 -5.42 4.54 23.51
N LEU A 226 -4.48 3.80 22.88
CA LEU A 226 -3.73 4.29 21.75
C LEU A 226 -4.60 4.32 20.49
N SER A 227 -4.35 5.29 19.61
CA SER A 227 -5.01 5.35 18.31
C SER A 227 -4.75 4.06 17.50
N GLU A 228 -5.69 3.70 16.65
CA GLU A 228 -5.59 2.50 15.80
C GLU A 228 -4.34 2.54 14.91
N GLY A 229 -4.00 3.72 14.35
CA GLY A 229 -2.79 3.92 13.57
C GLY A 229 -1.52 3.68 14.39
N THR A 230 -1.43 4.21 15.60
CA THR A 230 -0.26 4.01 16.48
C THR A 230 -0.09 2.54 16.84
N ARG A 231 -1.16 1.82 17.17
CA ARG A 231 -1.12 0.38 17.44
C ARG A 231 -0.62 -0.40 16.24
N THR A 232 -1.11 -0.06 15.04
CA THR A 232 -0.66 -0.69 13.79
C THR A 232 0.82 -0.50 13.55
N ILE A 233 1.34 0.72 13.73
CA ILE A 233 2.78 1.02 13.57
C ILE A 233 3.61 0.21 14.56
N LEU A 234 3.24 0.23 15.85
CA LEU A 234 3.98 -0.50 16.89
C LEU A 234 4.01 -2.00 16.62
N LEU A 235 2.86 -2.59 16.26
CA LEU A 235 2.79 -4.01 15.91
C LEU A 235 3.61 -4.34 14.66
N THR A 236 3.53 -3.49 13.65
CA THR A 236 4.29 -3.70 12.40
C THR A 236 5.80 -3.69 12.68
N VAL A 237 6.29 -2.69 13.40
CA VAL A 237 7.72 -2.59 13.75
C VAL A 237 8.17 -3.78 14.63
N ALA A 238 7.38 -4.12 15.65
CA ALA A 238 7.72 -5.22 16.56
C ALA A 238 7.74 -6.58 15.84
N ILE A 239 6.69 -6.89 15.06
CA ILE A 239 6.57 -8.19 14.38
C ILE A 239 7.60 -8.29 13.25
N SER A 240 7.75 -7.23 12.43
CA SER A 240 8.72 -7.23 11.33
C SER A 240 10.15 -7.25 11.84
N GLY A 241 10.46 -6.52 12.92
CA GLY A 241 11.78 -6.54 13.55
C GLY A 241 12.11 -7.91 14.13
N ALA A 242 11.18 -8.53 14.84
CA ALA A 242 11.34 -9.90 15.35
C ALA A 242 11.51 -10.92 14.23
N ALA A 243 10.69 -10.82 13.18
CA ALA A 243 10.79 -11.69 12.00
C ALA A 243 12.13 -11.54 11.29
N ALA A 244 12.62 -10.33 11.08
CA ALA A 244 13.91 -10.06 10.46
C ALA A 244 15.09 -10.60 11.27
N ALA A 245 15.01 -10.54 12.62
CA ALA A 245 16.03 -11.06 13.50
C ALA A 245 16.04 -12.60 13.57
N LEU A 246 14.86 -13.23 13.57
CA LEU A 246 14.70 -14.68 13.70
C LEU A 246 14.85 -15.42 12.36
N PHE A 247 14.44 -14.79 11.26
CA PHE A 247 14.43 -15.37 9.92
C PHE A 247 15.13 -14.44 8.92
N PRO A 248 16.44 -14.16 9.09
CA PRO A 248 17.15 -13.33 8.14
C PRO A 248 17.12 -13.96 6.76
N VAL A 249 16.66 -13.24 5.75
CA VAL A 249 16.73 -13.65 4.36
C VAL A 249 18.19 -13.61 3.97
N ARG A 250 18.83 -14.79 3.88
CA ARG A 250 20.16 -14.89 3.26
C ARG A 250 20.00 -14.52 1.80
N GLN A 251 20.67 -13.47 1.37
CA GLN A 251 20.90 -13.29 -0.06
C GLN A 251 21.63 -14.57 -0.51
N GLU A 252 21.04 -15.33 -1.42
CA GLU A 252 21.78 -16.37 -2.13
C GLU A 252 22.91 -15.65 -2.87
N GLU A 253 24.09 -15.67 -2.28
CA GLU A 253 25.33 -15.41 -2.97
C GLU A 253 25.37 -16.39 -4.14
N ASN A 254 25.29 -15.87 -5.36
CA ASN A 254 25.34 -16.68 -6.59
C ASN A 254 26.51 -17.63 -6.47
N LYS A 255 26.20 -18.91 -6.25
CA LYS A 255 27.16 -20.03 -6.33
C LYS A 255 27.45 -20.43 -7.78
N ASP A 256 27.50 -19.48 -8.67
CA ASP A 256 27.94 -19.70 -10.07
C ASP A 256 29.34 -19.18 -10.33
N ASP A 257 30.15 -19.00 -9.27
CA ASP A 257 31.59 -18.72 -9.37
C ASP A 257 32.41 -19.89 -8.73
N ALA A 258 32.31 -21.08 -9.34
CA ALA A 258 33.29 -22.13 -9.12
C ALA A 258 33.56 -22.86 -10.44
#